data_30e26d4196df3c8407dd2c99a35550c4
#
_entry.id   30e26d4196df3c8407dd2c99a35550c4
#
_cell.length_a   1.000
_cell.length_b   1.000
_cell.length_c   1.000
_cell.angle_alpha   90.00
_cell.angle_beta   90.00
_cell.angle_gamma   90.00
#
_symmetry.space_group_name_H-M   'P 1'
#
loop_
_entity.id
_entity.type
_entity.pdbx_description
1 polymer ?
#
loop_
_entity_poly.entity_id
_entity_poly.type
_entity_poly.pdbx_seq_one_letter_code
_entity_poly.pdbx_strand_id
1 'polypeptide(L)'
;FVAKARTIKVGDPRDPSTVIGPIIRKSHCAFVDAHIQDAVAKGAKLLTGGTHDGPFYQPTVLADVTPAMKVYDEETFAPVTSILRVKDADHALHVANDTSYGLSSSVMTRDIDTALKFAEQLEAGMVHINDCTLHDEPTAPFGGVKNSGFGRENGRCGIDEMTELKWITIQSGRRAFPF
;
A
#
# COMPACT_ATOMS: atom_id res chain seq x y z
N PHE A 1 -15.17 9.17 -8.46
CA PHE A 1 -13.73 9.00 -8.35
C PHE A 1 -12.99 9.77 -9.45
N VAL A 2 -13.19 9.48 -10.74
CA VAL A 2 -12.51 10.09 -11.90
C VAL A 2 -12.58 11.62 -11.90
N ALA A 3 -13.78 12.20 -11.63
CA ALA A 3 -13.94 13.65 -11.56
C ALA A 3 -13.01 14.29 -10.52
N LYS A 4 -12.86 13.65 -9.35
CA LYS A 4 -11.91 14.10 -8.31
C LYS A 4 -10.46 13.92 -8.75
N ALA A 5 -10.09 12.80 -9.36
CA ALA A 5 -8.74 12.57 -9.86
C ALA A 5 -8.30 13.65 -10.84
N ARG A 6 -9.19 14.11 -11.73
CA ARG A 6 -8.93 15.20 -12.69
C ARG A 6 -8.66 16.56 -12.06
N THR A 7 -9.08 16.78 -10.81
CA THR A 7 -8.86 18.07 -10.12
C THR A 7 -7.56 18.12 -9.34
N ILE A 8 -6.83 17.01 -9.28
CA ILE A 8 -5.55 16.92 -8.53
C ILE A 8 -4.47 17.65 -9.31
N LYS A 9 -3.86 18.67 -8.70
CA LYS A 9 -2.78 19.43 -9.31
C LYS A 9 -1.47 18.66 -9.22
N VAL A 10 -0.85 18.46 -10.38
CA VAL A 10 0.52 17.92 -10.52
C VAL A 10 1.47 19.08 -10.83
N GLY A 11 2.62 19.14 -10.18
CA GLY A 11 3.57 20.22 -10.44
C GLY A 11 4.74 20.28 -9.46
N ASP A 12 5.38 21.45 -9.40
CA ASP A 12 6.51 21.72 -8.50
C ASP A 12 6.07 21.56 -7.03
N PRO A 13 6.72 20.70 -6.23
CA PRO A 13 6.38 20.51 -4.82
C PRO A 13 6.65 21.74 -3.93
N ARG A 14 7.38 22.74 -4.40
CA ARG A 14 7.56 24.02 -3.72
C ARG A 14 6.33 24.95 -3.80
N ASP A 15 5.43 24.67 -4.74
CA ASP A 15 4.13 25.35 -4.81
C ASP A 15 3.16 24.67 -3.83
N PRO A 16 2.66 25.37 -2.79
CA PRO A 16 1.80 24.79 -1.76
C PRO A 16 0.44 24.29 -2.29
N SER A 17 0.06 24.65 -3.50
CA SER A 17 -1.16 24.12 -4.16
C SER A 17 -0.92 22.81 -4.92
N THR A 18 0.31 22.38 -5.08
CA THR A 18 0.65 21.09 -5.70
C THR A 18 0.29 19.95 -4.76
N VAL A 19 -0.42 18.96 -5.27
CA VAL A 19 -0.79 17.75 -4.53
C VAL A 19 0.12 16.57 -4.90
N ILE A 20 0.46 16.45 -6.18
CA ILE A 20 1.36 15.40 -6.68
C ILE A 20 2.60 16.06 -7.27
N GLY A 21 3.76 15.73 -6.70
CA GLY A 21 5.07 16.12 -7.21
C GLY A 21 5.55 15.22 -8.36
N PRO A 22 6.84 15.31 -8.72
CA PRO A 22 7.42 14.42 -9.74
C PRO A 22 7.56 13.00 -9.21
N ILE A 23 7.49 12.00 -10.09
CA ILE A 23 7.90 10.64 -9.74
C ILE A 23 9.41 10.59 -9.50
N ILE A 24 9.86 9.60 -8.73
CA ILE A 24 11.24 9.55 -8.18
C ILE A 24 12.33 9.59 -9.25
N ARG A 25 12.10 9.03 -10.43
CA ARG A 25 13.07 8.99 -11.53
C ARG A 25 12.37 9.19 -12.88
N LYS A 26 12.89 10.09 -13.71
CA LYS A 26 12.38 10.31 -15.07
C LYS A 26 12.34 9.03 -15.91
N SER A 27 13.34 8.15 -15.76
CA SER A 27 13.37 6.85 -16.45
C SER A 27 12.23 5.91 -16.04
N HIS A 28 11.62 6.11 -14.88
CA HIS A 28 10.49 5.31 -14.43
C HIS A 28 9.19 5.59 -15.21
N CYS A 29 9.09 6.74 -15.88
CA CYS A 29 7.93 7.04 -16.75
C CYS A 29 7.69 5.96 -17.81
N ALA A 30 8.76 5.47 -18.44
CA ALA A 30 8.64 4.42 -19.47
C ALA A 30 8.09 3.09 -18.89
N PHE A 31 8.43 2.77 -17.64
CA PHE A 31 7.87 1.61 -16.93
C PHE A 31 6.37 1.79 -16.68
N VAL A 32 5.97 2.97 -16.20
CA VAL A 32 4.55 3.30 -15.96
C VAL A 32 3.77 3.27 -17.27
N ASP A 33 4.32 3.86 -18.34
CA ASP A 33 3.71 3.83 -19.68
C ASP A 33 3.48 2.39 -20.16
N ALA A 34 4.47 1.51 -19.98
CA ALA A 34 4.36 0.10 -20.37
C ALA A 34 3.26 -0.64 -19.59
N HIS A 35 3.06 -0.33 -18.31
CA HIS A 35 1.98 -0.88 -17.48
C HIS A 35 0.59 -0.43 -17.98
N ILE A 36 0.45 0.86 -18.30
CA ILE A 36 -0.81 1.41 -18.80
C ILE A 36 -1.11 0.85 -20.21
N GLN A 37 -0.10 0.81 -21.08
CA GLN A 37 -0.26 0.25 -22.44
C GLN A 37 -0.63 -1.24 -22.41
N ASP A 38 0.00 -2.03 -21.54
CA ASP A 38 -0.35 -3.45 -21.34
C ASP A 38 -1.81 -3.58 -20.89
N ALA A 39 -2.24 -2.80 -19.90
CA ALA A 39 -3.60 -2.83 -19.40
C ALA A 39 -4.62 -2.46 -20.50
N VAL A 40 -4.39 -1.38 -21.24
CA VAL A 40 -5.27 -0.93 -22.32
C VAL A 40 -5.31 -1.95 -23.46
N ALA A 41 -4.16 -2.52 -23.87
CA ALA A 41 -4.08 -3.55 -24.89
C ALA A 41 -4.86 -4.83 -24.53
N LYS A 42 -4.98 -5.11 -23.22
CA LYS A 42 -5.73 -6.25 -22.65
C LYS A 42 -7.19 -5.91 -22.30
N GLY A 43 -7.66 -4.71 -22.62
CA GLY A 43 -9.07 -4.32 -22.53
C GLY A 43 -9.43 -3.42 -21.34
N ALA A 44 -8.47 -2.98 -20.53
CA ALA A 44 -8.75 -1.96 -19.52
C ALA A 44 -9.13 -0.62 -20.16
N LYS A 45 -9.98 0.13 -19.47
CA LYS A 45 -10.42 1.46 -19.91
C LYS A 45 -9.60 2.53 -19.21
N LEU A 46 -8.82 3.30 -19.96
CA LEU A 46 -8.17 4.52 -19.46
C LEU A 46 -9.23 5.62 -19.31
N LEU A 47 -9.62 5.94 -18.08
CA LEU A 47 -10.66 6.92 -17.77
C LEU A 47 -10.12 8.35 -17.64
N THR A 48 -8.86 8.50 -17.24
CA THR A 48 -8.14 9.79 -17.17
C THR A 48 -6.64 9.55 -17.00
N GLY A 49 -5.81 10.56 -17.29
CA GLY A 49 -4.36 10.50 -17.16
C GLY A 49 -3.69 9.71 -18.29
N GLY A 50 -2.68 8.90 -17.95
CA GLY A 50 -1.89 8.13 -18.91
C GLY A 50 -0.88 8.97 -19.69
N THR A 51 -0.56 10.16 -19.21
CA THR A 51 0.41 11.09 -19.83
C THR A 51 1.29 11.73 -18.78
N HIS A 52 2.48 12.19 -19.19
CA HIS A 52 3.39 12.90 -18.32
C HIS A 52 4.16 14.01 -19.06
N ASP A 53 4.64 15.00 -18.32
CA ASP A 53 5.62 15.98 -18.79
C ASP A 53 6.90 15.85 -17.94
N GLY A 54 7.95 15.33 -18.58
CA GLY A 54 9.15 14.95 -17.83
C GLY A 54 8.81 13.94 -16.72
N PRO A 55 9.14 14.23 -15.43
CA PRO A 55 8.81 13.36 -14.30
C PRO A 55 7.41 13.61 -13.72
N PHE A 56 6.63 14.54 -14.25
CA PHE A 56 5.31 14.92 -13.74
C PHE A 56 4.22 14.07 -14.39
N TYR A 57 3.89 12.97 -13.72
CA TYR A 57 2.91 12.01 -14.23
C TYR A 57 1.50 12.39 -13.80
N GLN A 58 0.54 12.39 -14.73
CA GLN A 58 -0.84 12.77 -14.45
C GLN A 58 -1.59 11.67 -13.68
N PRO A 59 -2.50 12.04 -12.76
CA PRO A 59 -3.36 11.09 -12.07
C PRO A 59 -4.10 10.20 -13.05
N THR A 60 -3.80 8.92 -13.02
CA THR A 60 -4.26 7.94 -14.00
C THR A 60 -5.22 6.96 -13.37
N VAL A 61 -6.36 6.75 -14.00
CA VAL A 61 -7.39 5.81 -13.56
C VAL A 61 -7.68 4.81 -14.67
N LEU A 62 -7.44 3.54 -14.37
CA LEU A 62 -7.76 2.40 -15.21
C LEU A 62 -8.99 1.67 -14.63
N ALA A 63 -9.97 1.36 -15.46
CA ALA A 63 -11.13 0.55 -15.07
C ALA A 63 -11.16 -0.77 -15.86
N ASP A 64 -11.97 -1.70 -15.36
CA ASP A 64 -12.11 -3.05 -15.91
C ASP A 64 -10.74 -3.80 -15.96
N VAL A 65 -9.90 -3.56 -14.96
CA VAL A 65 -8.61 -4.26 -14.79
C VAL A 65 -8.86 -5.73 -14.43
N THR A 66 -8.05 -6.61 -14.98
CA THR A 66 -8.11 -8.07 -14.78
C THR A 66 -6.76 -8.64 -14.33
N PRO A 67 -6.71 -9.84 -13.76
CA PRO A 67 -5.47 -10.47 -13.32
C PRO A 67 -4.43 -10.72 -14.44
N ALA A 68 -4.83 -10.67 -15.70
CA ALA A 68 -3.92 -10.81 -16.84
C ALA A 68 -3.07 -9.55 -17.13
N MET A 69 -3.35 -8.45 -16.45
CA MET A 69 -2.72 -7.14 -16.69
C MET A 69 -1.60 -6.88 -15.67
N LYS A 70 -0.49 -6.29 -16.11
CA LYS A 70 0.64 -5.98 -15.21
C LYS A 70 0.24 -5.11 -14.03
N VAL A 71 -0.58 -4.09 -14.22
CA VAL A 71 -1.08 -3.19 -13.16
C VAL A 71 -1.92 -3.89 -12.08
N TYR A 72 -2.26 -5.17 -12.25
CA TYR A 72 -2.96 -5.95 -11.25
C TYR A 72 -2.02 -6.43 -10.14
N ASP A 73 -0.85 -6.95 -10.49
CA ASP A 73 0.07 -7.62 -9.56
C ASP A 73 1.41 -6.89 -9.41
N GLU A 74 1.90 -6.21 -10.45
CA GLU A 74 3.16 -5.50 -10.39
C GLU A 74 2.98 -4.10 -9.79
N GLU A 75 3.82 -3.75 -8.79
CA GLU A 75 3.79 -2.45 -8.14
C GLU A 75 4.23 -1.33 -9.12
N THR A 76 3.40 -0.32 -9.29
CA THR A 76 3.62 0.72 -10.32
C THR A 76 4.44 1.90 -9.83
N PHE A 77 4.44 2.24 -8.54
CA PHE A 77 5.12 3.40 -7.94
C PHE A 77 4.89 4.72 -8.67
N ALA A 78 3.64 4.99 -9.02
CA ALA A 78 3.19 6.16 -9.77
C ALA A 78 1.74 6.52 -9.40
N PRO A 79 1.23 7.71 -9.76
CA PRO A 79 -0.15 8.07 -9.50
C PRO A 79 -1.13 7.34 -10.44
N VAL A 80 -1.10 6.03 -10.40
CA VAL A 80 -1.96 5.12 -11.20
C VAL A 80 -2.84 4.32 -10.26
N THR A 81 -4.14 4.28 -10.53
CA THR A 81 -5.12 3.51 -9.76
C THR A 81 -5.88 2.57 -10.67
N SER A 82 -5.93 1.31 -10.28
CA SER A 82 -6.72 0.26 -10.93
C SER A 82 -8.08 0.12 -10.23
N ILE A 83 -9.16 0.08 -11.00
CA ILE A 83 -10.52 -0.16 -10.52
C ILE A 83 -10.98 -1.52 -11.03
N LEU A 84 -11.26 -2.42 -10.11
CA LEU A 84 -11.80 -3.74 -10.39
C LEU A 84 -13.26 -3.81 -9.94
N ARG A 85 -14.10 -4.47 -10.72
CA ARG A 85 -15.49 -4.75 -10.33
C ARG A 85 -15.55 -6.08 -9.64
N VAL A 86 -16.17 -6.09 -8.48
CA VAL A 86 -16.42 -7.29 -7.70
C VAL A 86 -17.92 -7.54 -7.61
N LYS A 87 -18.32 -8.79 -7.43
CA LYS A 87 -19.73 -9.19 -7.39
C LYS A 87 -20.35 -9.08 -5.98
N ASP A 88 -19.54 -9.26 -4.95
CA ASP A 88 -19.91 -9.25 -3.54
C ASP A 88 -18.70 -8.97 -2.64
N ALA A 89 -18.93 -8.91 -1.33
CA ALA A 89 -17.90 -8.65 -0.34
C ALA A 89 -16.84 -9.77 -0.27
N ASP A 90 -17.25 -11.02 -0.43
CA ASP A 90 -16.30 -12.16 -0.40
C ASP A 90 -15.36 -12.12 -1.60
N HIS A 91 -15.90 -11.80 -2.77
CA HIS A 91 -15.07 -11.58 -3.95
C HIS A 91 -14.15 -10.35 -3.79
N ALA A 92 -14.62 -9.28 -3.15
CA ALA A 92 -13.77 -8.12 -2.85
C ALA A 92 -12.59 -8.51 -1.96
N LEU A 93 -12.84 -9.27 -0.90
CA LEU A 93 -11.81 -9.76 0.02
C LEU A 93 -10.80 -10.69 -0.69
N HIS A 94 -11.31 -11.61 -1.52
CA HIS A 94 -10.45 -12.48 -2.32
C HIS A 94 -9.53 -11.68 -3.24
N VAL A 95 -10.07 -10.75 -4.01
CA VAL A 95 -9.29 -9.89 -4.92
C VAL A 95 -8.29 -9.01 -4.16
N ALA A 96 -8.66 -8.48 -2.98
CA ALA A 96 -7.77 -7.66 -2.16
C ALA A 96 -6.58 -8.47 -1.62
N ASN A 97 -6.75 -9.76 -1.37
CA ASN A 97 -5.69 -10.66 -0.92
C ASN A 97 -4.88 -11.32 -2.06
N ASP A 98 -5.39 -11.26 -3.30
CA ASP A 98 -4.73 -11.80 -4.49
C ASP A 98 -3.63 -10.85 -4.98
N THR A 99 -2.62 -10.67 -4.15
CA THR A 99 -1.43 -9.85 -4.40
C THR A 99 -0.25 -10.39 -3.62
N SER A 100 0.96 -10.19 -4.15
CA SER A 100 2.20 -10.51 -3.45
C SER A 100 2.58 -9.49 -2.35
N TYR A 101 1.84 -8.40 -2.22
CA TYR A 101 2.07 -7.33 -1.25
C TYR A 101 1.00 -7.29 -0.15
N GLY A 102 1.32 -6.62 0.96
CA GLY A 102 0.40 -6.49 2.09
C GLY A 102 0.87 -5.43 3.09
N LEU A 103 1.08 -4.18 2.66
CA LEU A 103 1.44 -3.11 3.57
C LEU A 103 0.21 -2.53 4.27
N SER A 104 -0.67 -1.92 3.50
CA SER A 104 -1.84 -1.21 4.02
C SER A 104 -3.05 -1.46 3.15
N SER A 105 -4.20 -1.61 3.78
CA SER A 105 -5.49 -1.80 3.13
C SER A 105 -6.57 -0.93 3.77
N SER A 106 -7.67 -0.74 3.05
CA SER A 106 -8.80 0.05 3.54
C SER A 106 -10.12 -0.56 3.09
N VAL A 107 -11.13 -0.53 3.95
CA VAL A 107 -12.50 -0.90 3.63
C VAL A 107 -13.46 0.23 3.97
N MET A 108 -14.28 0.62 3.02
CA MET A 108 -15.32 1.65 3.18
C MET A 108 -16.67 0.97 3.28
N THR A 109 -17.25 0.93 4.48
CA THR A 109 -18.56 0.30 4.73
C THR A 109 -19.28 0.96 5.90
N ARG A 110 -20.62 0.86 5.92
CA ARG A 110 -21.45 1.24 7.08
C ARG A 110 -21.86 0.03 7.91
N ASP A 111 -21.62 -1.17 7.40
CA ASP A 111 -21.92 -2.41 8.07
C ASP A 111 -20.75 -2.86 8.93
N ILE A 112 -20.96 -2.94 10.24
CA ILE A 112 -19.89 -3.26 11.19
C ILE A 112 -19.40 -4.71 11.06
N ASP A 113 -20.27 -5.63 10.73
CA ASP A 113 -19.91 -7.06 10.58
C ASP A 113 -19.00 -7.23 9.37
N THR A 114 -19.32 -6.57 8.25
CA THR A 114 -18.45 -6.50 7.07
C THR A 114 -17.12 -5.85 7.41
N ALA A 115 -17.11 -4.73 8.15
CA ALA A 115 -15.88 -4.05 8.55
C ALA A 115 -14.95 -4.96 9.35
N LEU A 116 -15.47 -5.65 10.37
CA LEU A 116 -14.71 -6.56 11.23
C LEU A 116 -14.22 -7.79 10.45
N LYS A 117 -15.06 -8.35 9.58
CA LYS A 117 -14.65 -9.45 8.71
C LYS A 117 -13.45 -9.07 7.83
N PHE A 118 -13.47 -7.88 7.23
CA PHE A 118 -12.35 -7.41 6.41
C PHE A 118 -11.12 -7.13 7.27
N ALA A 119 -11.29 -6.52 8.46
CA ALA A 119 -10.18 -6.25 9.37
C ALA A 119 -9.43 -7.53 9.79
N GLU A 120 -10.15 -8.64 9.97
CA GLU A 120 -9.57 -9.92 10.37
C GLU A 120 -8.97 -10.71 9.19
N GLN A 121 -9.54 -10.59 8.00
CA GLN A 121 -9.22 -11.46 6.86
C GLN A 121 -8.38 -10.80 5.76
N LEU A 122 -8.19 -9.48 5.80
CA LEU A 122 -7.25 -8.82 4.90
C LEU A 122 -5.80 -9.16 5.28
N GLU A 123 -5.06 -9.67 4.31
CA GLU A 123 -3.65 -10.02 4.47
C GLU A 123 -2.76 -8.80 4.28
N ALA A 124 -2.93 -7.79 5.15
CA ALA A 124 -2.16 -6.58 5.20
C ALA A 124 -1.70 -6.30 6.64
N GLY A 125 -0.56 -5.64 6.79
CA GLY A 125 -0.03 -5.27 8.09
C GLY A 125 -0.85 -4.18 8.78
N MET A 126 -1.54 -3.35 7.99
CA MET A 126 -2.45 -2.30 8.46
C MET A 126 -3.78 -2.39 7.73
N VAL A 127 -4.88 -2.29 8.47
CA VAL A 127 -6.24 -2.28 7.91
C VAL A 127 -7.01 -1.08 8.47
N HIS A 128 -7.48 -0.24 7.57
CA HIS A 128 -8.20 0.98 7.92
C HIS A 128 -9.69 0.84 7.58
N ILE A 129 -10.56 1.08 8.56
CA ILE A 129 -12.01 1.07 8.35
C ILE A 129 -12.48 2.51 8.19
N ASN A 130 -13.08 2.82 7.02
CA ASN A 130 -13.60 4.14 6.65
C ASN A 130 -12.54 5.25 6.67
N ASP A 131 -11.27 4.89 6.49
CA ASP A 131 -10.16 5.81 6.41
C ASP A 131 -9.22 5.44 5.23
N CYS A 132 -8.24 6.28 4.94
CA CYS A 132 -7.30 6.06 3.84
C CYS A 132 -6.13 5.17 4.25
N THR A 133 -5.51 4.52 3.27
CA THR A 133 -4.33 3.65 3.47
C THR A 133 -3.05 4.39 3.86
N LEU A 134 -3.05 5.72 3.84
CA LEU A 134 -1.91 6.57 4.22
C LEU A 134 -1.94 7.00 5.68
N HIS A 135 -2.97 6.62 6.44
CA HIS A 135 -3.05 6.95 7.86
C HIS A 135 -1.93 6.22 8.62
N ASP A 136 -1.13 6.98 9.35
CA ASP A 136 -0.05 6.49 10.20
C ASP A 136 -0.06 7.22 11.55
N GLU A 137 0.21 6.48 12.62
CA GLU A 137 0.27 6.99 13.98
C GLU A 137 1.60 6.58 14.63
N PRO A 138 2.39 7.50 15.19
CA PRO A 138 3.72 7.21 15.75
C PRO A 138 3.73 6.15 16.87
N THR A 139 2.58 5.86 17.44
CA THR A 139 2.43 4.88 18.54
C THR A 139 1.85 3.54 18.10
N ALA A 140 1.33 3.47 16.87
CA ALA A 140 0.77 2.25 16.30
C ALA A 140 1.82 1.44 15.53
N PRO A 141 1.73 0.10 15.50
CA PRO A 141 2.66 -0.73 14.75
C PRO A 141 2.52 -0.48 13.23
N PHE A 142 3.52 0.12 12.62
CA PHE A 142 3.60 0.29 11.18
C PHE A 142 4.43 -0.83 10.54
N GLY A 143 3.94 -1.44 9.49
CA GLY A 143 4.66 -2.44 8.72
C GLY A 143 3.74 -3.37 7.94
N GLY A 144 4.34 -4.14 7.04
CA GLY A 144 3.64 -5.01 6.11
C GLY A 144 3.79 -6.49 6.41
N VAL A 145 3.15 -7.27 5.55
CA VAL A 145 3.31 -8.72 5.42
C VAL A 145 3.63 -9.05 3.95
N LYS A 146 3.84 -10.30 3.62
CA LYS A 146 4.20 -10.75 2.27
C LYS A 146 5.47 -10.00 1.78
N ASN A 147 5.55 -9.63 0.50
CA ASN A 147 6.69 -8.90 -0.07
C ASN A 147 6.78 -7.43 0.37
N SER A 148 5.78 -6.90 1.08
CA SER A 148 5.88 -5.55 1.68
C SER A 148 6.85 -5.49 2.87
N GLY A 149 7.31 -6.63 3.37
CA GLY A 149 8.33 -6.72 4.39
C GLY A 149 7.88 -7.46 5.64
N PHE A 150 8.75 -7.45 6.65
CA PHE A 150 8.54 -8.07 7.96
C PHE A 150 8.93 -7.08 9.07
N GLY A 151 8.55 -7.40 10.31
CA GLY A 151 8.75 -6.51 11.44
C GLY A 151 7.71 -5.41 11.53
N ARG A 152 7.83 -4.59 12.57
CA ARG A 152 6.97 -3.43 12.79
C ARG A 152 7.81 -2.26 13.30
N GLU A 153 7.58 -1.10 12.70
CA GLU A 153 8.10 0.18 13.17
C GLU A 153 7.09 0.85 14.11
N ASN A 154 7.45 1.97 14.66
CA ASN A 154 6.67 2.80 15.58
C ASN A 154 6.37 2.16 16.94
N GLY A 155 6.03 2.99 17.90
CA GLY A 155 5.68 2.59 19.26
C GLY A 155 6.70 1.66 19.91
N ARG A 156 6.21 0.74 20.73
CA ARG A 156 7.04 -0.27 21.39
C ARG A 156 7.61 -1.29 20.42
N CYS A 157 6.86 -1.62 19.37
CA CYS A 157 7.29 -2.61 18.38
C CYS A 157 8.61 -2.20 17.70
N GLY A 158 8.77 -0.92 17.38
CA GLY A 158 10.01 -0.40 16.79
C GLY A 158 11.21 -0.51 17.75
N ILE A 159 10.99 -0.37 19.06
CA ILE A 159 12.05 -0.58 20.06
C ILE A 159 12.44 -2.07 20.11
N ASP A 160 11.45 -2.95 20.13
CA ASP A 160 11.66 -4.39 20.21
C ASP A 160 12.40 -4.90 18.95
N GLU A 161 12.08 -4.38 17.76
CA GLU A 161 12.75 -4.71 16.49
C GLU A 161 14.23 -4.23 16.42
N MET A 162 14.54 -3.12 17.10
CA MET A 162 15.88 -2.51 17.10
C MET A 162 16.77 -2.98 18.25
N THR A 163 16.29 -3.90 19.09
CA THR A 163 17.01 -4.35 20.28
C THR A 163 17.04 -5.87 20.40
N GLU A 164 18.11 -6.36 21.03
CA GLU A 164 18.27 -7.78 21.37
C GLU A 164 18.15 -7.99 22.86
N LEU A 165 17.35 -8.97 23.28
CA LEU A 165 17.26 -9.36 24.67
C LEU A 165 18.53 -10.08 25.15
N LYS A 166 19.16 -9.57 26.21
CA LYS A 166 20.31 -10.18 26.83
C LYS A 166 20.03 -10.48 28.30
N TRP A 167 20.15 -11.74 28.67
CA TRP A 167 20.13 -12.13 30.09
C TRP A 167 21.53 -12.02 30.68
N ILE A 168 21.68 -11.21 31.72
CA ILE A 168 22.93 -11.03 32.45
C ILE A 168 22.72 -11.52 33.89
N THR A 169 23.55 -12.44 34.38
CA THR A 169 23.59 -12.85 35.77
C THR A 169 24.93 -12.46 36.37
N ILE A 170 24.90 -11.92 37.59
CA ILE A 170 26.11 -11.57 38.32
C ILE A 170 26.10 -12.40 39.62
N GLN A 171 27.12 -13.25 39.81
CA GLN A 171 27.32 -14.01 41.02
C GLN A 171 28.36 -13.29 41.89
N SER A 172 27.94 -12.75 43.02
CA SER A 172 28.81 -11.99 43.92
C SER A 172 29.59 -12.84 44.95
N GLY A 173 29.33 -14.12 45.02
CA GLY A 173 30.00 -15.04 45.93
C GLY A 173 30.22 -16.41 45.32
N ARG A 174 30.90 -17.28 46.02
CA ARG A 174 31.12 -18.65 45.56
C ARG A 174 29.83 -19.45 45.64
N ARG A 175 29.37 -19.98 44.50
CA ARG A 175 28.20 -20.86 44.43
C ARG A 175 28.59 -22.27 44.95
N ALA A 176 27.87 -22.77 45.94
CA ALA A 176 27.96 -24.16 46.33
C ALA A 176 27.16 -25.02 45.35
N PHE A 177 27.79 -26.07 44.83
CA PHE A 177 27.10 -27.07 44.02
C PHE A 177 26.90 -28.32 44.89
N PRO A 178 25.83 -29.08 44.62
CA PRO A 178 25.44 -30.23 45.44
C PRO A 178 26.31 -31.47 45.22
N PHE A 179 27.45 -31.36 44.53
CA PHE A 179 28.43 -32.43 44.28
C PHE A 179 29.86 -31.90 44.42
#